data_4d91effc0135d4e0cd6d92e316276e72
#
_entry.id   4d91effc0135d4e0cd6d92e316276e72
#
_cell.length_a   1.000
_cell.length_b   1.000
_cell.length_c   1.000
_cell.angle_alpha   90.00
_cell.angle_beta   90.00
_cell.angle_gamma   90.00
#
_symmetry.space_group_name_H-M   'P 1'
#
loop_
_entity.id
_entity.type
_entity.pdbx_description
1 polymer ?
#
loop_
_entity_poly.entity_id
_entity_poly.type
_entity_poly.pdbx_seq_one_letter_code
_entity_poly.pdbx_strand_id
1 'polypeptide(L)'
;MPTKRQLCKHEDDGWADLNGLVESLGPEQMEEPGYYPDWSVKDLVAHLAAWMAEAARILTQVHYGTYLKRDLDVDAMNKDFYEANHDLPLPVVRAEAFAARNRMLAEMNAIDEVIPEAEDWFEESGPRHYQEHLPRLREWVQELQGRG
;
A
#
# COMPACT_ATOMS: atom_id res chain seq x y z
N MET A 1 2.95 12.57 20.14
CA MET A 1 1.98 11.79 19.34
C MET A 1 1.51 12.63 18.15
N PRO A 2 1.62 12.14 16.94
CA PRO A 2 1.04 12.84 15.81
C PRO A 2 -0.49 12.84 15.90
N THR A 3 -1.10 13.91 15.41
CA THR A 3 -2.55 13.99 15.31
C THR A 3 -3.04 13.17 14.12
N LYS A 4 -4.33 12.83 14.10
CA LYS A 4 -4.96 12.18 12.94
C LYS A 4 -4.70 12.98 11.64
N ARG A 5 -4.82 14.30 11.73
CA ARG A 5 -4.57 15.19 10.58
C ARG A 5 -3.13 15.08 10.08
N GLN A 6 -2.15 15.04 11.01
CA GLN A 6 -0.73 14.86 10.66
C GLN A 6 -0.47 13.51 10.03
N LEU A 7 -1.07 12.45 10.55
CA LEU A 7 -0.97 11.10 9.99
C LEU A 7 -1.53 11.03 8.57
N CYS A 8 -2.70 11.59 8.37
CA CYS A 8 -3.33 11.62 7.04
C CYS A 8 -2.54 12.46 6.04
N LYS A 9 -1.96 13.59 6.47
CA LYS A 9 -1.10 14.40 5.60
C LYS A 9 0.17 13.65 5.21
N HIS A 10 0.79 12.97 6.16
CA HIS A 10 1.99 12.16 5.92
C HIS A 10 1.70 11.06 4.89
N GLU A 11 0.56 10.40 5.02
CA GLU A 11 0.13 9.40 4.04
C GLU A 11 -0.12 10.02 2.67
N ASP A 12 -0.79 11.14 2.62
CA ASP A 12 -1.13 11.82 1.36
C ASP A 12 0.12 12.24 0.60
N ASP A 13 1.10 12.81 1.30
CA ASP A 13 2.39 13.19 0.71
C ASP A 13 3.15 11.97 0.18
N GLY A 14 3.20 10.89 0.95
CA GLY A 14 3.87 9.65 0.54
C GLY A 14 3.18 8.97 -0.64
N TRP A 15 1.86 8.94 -0.64
CA TRP A 15 1.09 8.39 -1.76
C TRP A 15 1.32 9.21 -3.04
N ALA A 16 1.33 10.53 -2.95
CA ALA A 16 1.57 11.40 -4.10
C ALA A 16 2.93 11.10 -4.75
N ASP A 17 3.98 10.93 -3.93
CA ASP A 17 5.32 10.60 -4.42
C ASP A 17 5.34 9.22 -5.11
N LEU A 18 4.77 8.22 -4.46
CA LEU A 18 4.75 6.86 -5.00
C LEU A 18 3.89 6.77 -6.26
N ASN A 19 2.69 7.29 -6.21
CA ASN A 19 1.75 7.20 -7.33
C ASN A 19 2.22 8.01 -8.54
N GLY A 20 2.93 9.13 -8.31
CA GLY A 20 3.54 9.90 -9.39
C GLY A 20 4.54 9.07 -10.19
N LEU A 21 5.36 8.27 -9.51
CA LEU A 21 6.28 7.34 -10.17
C LEU A 21 5.54 6.25 -10.94
N VAL A 22 4.52 5.67 -10.33
CA VAL A 22 3.70 4.62 -10.98
C VAL A 22 3.04 5.17 -12.25
N GLU A 23 2.45 6.35 -12.18
CA GLU A 23 1.76 6.96 -13.32
C GLU A 23 2.70 7.40 -14.45
N SER A 24 4.00 7.53 -14.16
CA SER A 24 4.99 7.82 -15.20
C SER A 24 5.28 6.63 -16.13
N LEU A 25 4.81 5.44 -15.77
CA LEU A 25 5.05 4.20 -16.52
C LEU A 25 3.86 3.87 -17.43
N GLY A 26 4.17 3.37 -18.63
CA GLY A 26 3.16 2.81 -19.52
C GLY A 26 2.73 1.40 -19.10
N PRO A 27 1.62 0.88 -19.69
CA PRO A 27 1.10 -0.43 -19.30
C PRO A 27 2.10 -1.57 -19.40
N GLU A 28 2.92 -1.60 -20.44
CA GLU A 28 3.94 -2.64 -20.63
C GLU A 28 5.02 -2.54 -19.56
N GLN A 29 5.46 -1.33 -19.23
CA GLN A 29 6.46 -1.10 -18.19
C GLN A 29 5.94 -1.51 -16.80
N MET A 30 4.65 -1.30 -16.56
CA MET A 30 4.01 -1.71 -15.29
C MET A 30 4.04 -3.23 -15.09
N GLU A 31 4.05 -4.01 -16.16
CA GLU A 31 4.03 -5.46 -16.08
C GLU A 31 5.40 -6.10 -16.29
N GLU A 32 6.45 -5.31 -16.52
CA GLU A 32 7.79 -5.85 -16.71
C GLU A 32 8.39 -6.34 -15.39
N PRO A 33 8.84 -7.62 -15.31
CA PRO A 33 9.51 -8.12 -14.10
C PRO A 33 10.88 -7.47 -13.92
N GLY A 34 11.32 -7.36 -12.69
CA GLY A 34 12.64 -6.84 -12.35
C GLY A 34 12.65 -5.76 -11.27
N TYR A 35 11.49 -5.31 -10.83
CA TYR A 35 11.40 -4.44 -9.65
C TYR A 35 12.04 -5.12 -8.42
N TYR A 36 11.54 -6.28 -8.07
CA TYR A 36 12.26 -7.34 -7.37
C TYR A 36 12.46 -8.47 -8.37
N PRO A 37 13.26 -9.50 -8.11
CA PRO A 37 13.63 -10.45 -9.17
C PRO A 37 12.47 -10.91 -10.05
N ASP A 38 11.33 -11.25 -9.45
CA ASP A 38 10.16 -11.75 -10.18
C ASP A 38 8.98 -10.79 -10.19
N TRP A 39 9.08 -9.66 -9.50
CA TRP A 39 7.97 -8.70 -9.38
C TRP A 39 8.04 -7.61 -10.42
N SER A 40 6.86 -7.25 -10.93
CA SER A 40 6.64 -6.02 -11.68
C SER A 40 6.15 -4.90 -10.75
N VAL A 41 6.03 -3.68 -11.27
CA VAL A 41 5.39 -2.58 -10.53
C VAL A 41 3.91 -2.87 -10.30
N LYS A 42 3.24 -3.57 -11.22
CA LYS A 42 1.87 -4.05 -11.00
C LYS A 42 1.79 -4.91 -9.72
N ASP A 43 2.74 -5.82 -9.53
CA ASP A 43 2.81 -6.65 -8.32
C ASP A 43 3.04 -5.81 -7.07
N LEU A 44 3.87 -4.78 -7.14
CA LEU A 44 4.06 -3.84 -6.04
C LEU A 44 2.76 -3.12 -5.68
N VAL A 45 2.04 -2.60 -6.67
CA VAL A 45 0.77 -1.90 -6.45
C VAL A 45 -0.25 -2.83 -5.80
N ALA A 46 -0.34 -4.08 -6.27
CA ALA A 46 -1.21 -5.09 -5.68
C ALA A 46 -0.82 -5.41 -4.23
N HIS A 47 0.48 -5.49 -3.94
CA HIS A 47 1.02 -5.70 -2.60
C HIS A 47 0.63 -4.56 -1.64
N LEU A 48 0.81 -3.32 -2.08
CA LEU A 48 0.41 -2.16 -1.28
C LEU A 48 -1.10 -2.15 -1.04
N ALA A 49 -1.89 -2.44 -2.08
CA ALA A 49 -3.36 -2.50 -1.98
C ALA A 49 -3.82 -3.55 -0.96
N ALA A 50 -3.21 -4.72 -0.97
CA ALA A 50 -3.57 -5.80 -0.04
C ALA A 50 -3.33 -5.40 1.41
N TRP A 51 -2.20 -4.76 1.72
CA TRP A 51 -1.91 -4.30 3.07
C TRP A 51 -2.80 -3.12 3.49
N MET A 52 -3.13 -2.20 2.58
CA MET A 52 -4.08 -1.12 2.87
C MET A 52 -5.48 -1.68 3.16
N ALA A 53 -5.92 -2.68 2.41
CA ALA A 53 -7.20 -3.36 2.67
C ALA A 53 -7.21 -4.05 4.03
N GLU A 54 -6.11 -4.71 4.39
CA GLU A 54 -5.96 -5.34 5.70
C GLU A 54 -5.99 -4.29 6.82
N ALA A 55 -5.28 -3.17 6.64
CA ALA A 55 -5.31 -2.07 7.59
C ALA A 55 -6.72 -1.51 7.76
N ALA A 56 -7.46 -1.32 6.68
CA ALA A 56 -8.85 -0.85 6.72
C ALA A 56 -9.72 -1.79 7.55
N ARG A 57 -9.55 -3.11 7.37
CA ARG A 57 -10.27 -4.13 8.13
C ARG A 57 -9.96 -4.03 9.63
N ILE A 58 -8.68 -3.88 9.97
CA ILE A 58 -8.25 -3.76 11.37
C ILE A 58 -8.76 -2.44 11.98
N LEU A 59 -8.67 -1.34 11.25
CA LEU A 59 -9.16 -0.05 11.74
C LEU A 59 -10.68 -0.08 12.00
N THR A 60 -11.43 -0.79 11.17
CA THR A 60 -12.86 -1.03 11.42
C THR A 60 -13.08 -1.76 12.75
N GLN A 61 -12.29 -2.81 13.00
CA GLN A 61 -12.36 -3.55 14.26
C GLN A 61 -12.01 -2.67 15.45
N VAL A 62 -11.00 -1.82 15.33
CA VAL A 62 -10.64 -0.86 16.39
C VAL A 62 -11.80 0.10 16.65
N HIS A 63 -12.43 0.62 15.60
CA HIS A 63 -13.56 1.54 15.72
C HIS A 63 -14.73 0.92 16.51
N TYR A 64 -15.04 -0.35 16.22
CA TYR A 64 -16.15 -1.06 16.87
C TYR A 64 -15.75 -1.80 18.16
N GLY A 65 -14.50 -1.69 18.60
CA GLY A 65 -14.04 -2.32 19.84
C GLY A 65 -13.88 -3.83 19.75
N THR A 66 -13.77 -4.39 18.56
CA THR A 66 -13.64 -5.84 18.34
C THR A 66 -12.23 -6.28 17.96
N TYR A 67 -11.28 -5.35 17.92
CA TYR A 67 -9.90 -5.67 17.56
C TYR A 67 -9.23 -6.53 18.62
N LEU A 68 -8.63 -7.63 18.17
CA LEU A 68 -7.80 -8.51 19.00
C LEU A 68 -6.43 -8.61 18.33
N LYS A 69 -5.38 -8.25 19.07
CA LYS A 69 -4.01 -8.37 18.57
C LYS A 69 -3.66 -9.84 18.36
N ARG A 70 -3.06 -10.13 17.20
CA ARG A 70 -2.58 -11.47 16.83
C ARG A 70 -1.18 -11.36 16.29
N ASP A 71 -0.39 -12.41 16.48
CA ASP A 71 0.88 -12.53 15.78
C ASP A 71 0.60 -12.78 14.29
N LEU A 72 1.31 -12.06 13.43
CA LEU A 72 1.15 -12.18 11.98
C LEU A 72 2.34 -12.90 11.38
N ASP A 73 2.07 -13.85 10.50
CA ASP A 73 3.08 -14.39 9.60
C ASP A 73 3.08 -13.55 8.33
N VAL A 74 3.87 -12.48 8.35
CA VAL A 74 3.93 -11.48 7.27
C VAL A 74 4.38 -12.13 5.96
N ASP A 75 5.36 -13.02 6.01
CA ASP A 75 5.87 -13.70 4.81
C ASP A 75 4.80 -14.58 4.17
N ALA A 76 4.05 -15.32 4.97
CA ALA A 76 2.94 -16.13 4.48
C ALA A 76 1.83 -15.27 3.88
N MET A 77 1.48 -14.16 4.53
CA MET A 77 0.49 -13.22 4.02
C MET A 77 0.93 -12.59 2.70
N ASN A 78 2.18 -12.17 2.59
CA ASN A 78 2.73 -11.61 1.35
C ASN A 78 2.67 -12.62 0.21
N LYS A 79 2.97 -13.87 0.48
CA LYS A 79 2.87 -14.94 -0.50
C LYS A 79 1.43 -15.14 -0.97
N ASP A 80 0.49 -15.18 -0.03
CA ASP A 80 -0.93 -15.33 -0.35
C ASP A 80 -1.46 -14.15 -1.17
N PHE A 81 -1.07 -12.94 -0.82
CA PHE A 81 -1.45 -11.74 -1.58
C PHE A 81 -0.89 -11.78 -3.01
N TYR A 82 0.38 -12.16 -3.15
CA TYR A 82 1.00 -12.28 -4.46
C TYR A 82 0.27 -13.32 -5.33
N GLU A 83 0.03 -14.50 -4.79
CA GLU A 83 -0.64 -15.57 -5.52
C GLU A 83 -2.07 -15.19 -5.92
N ALA A 84 -2.78 -14.48 -5.05
CA ALA A 84 -4.16 -14.06 -5.32
C ALA A 84 -4.25 -12.96 -6.38
N ASN A 85 -3.24 -12.10 -6.51
CA ASN A 85 -3.35 -10.86 -7.29
C ASN A 85 -2.46 -10.83 -8.54
N HIS A 86 -1.46 -11.70 -8.63
CA HIS A 86 -0.45 -11.66 -9.70
C HIS A 86 -1.06 -11.72 -11.11
N ASP A 87 -2.09 -12.54 -11.30
CA ASP A 87 -2.72 -12.73 -12.61
C ASP A 87 -3.86 -11.74 -12.90
N LEU A 88 -4.17 -10.83 -11.99
CA LEU A 88 -5.21 -9.84 -12.21
C LEU A 88 -4.79 -8.82 -13.29
N PRO A 89 -5.75 -8.38 -14.13
CA PRO A 89 -5.46 -7.33 -15.10
C PRO A 89 -5.02 -6.03 -14.42
N LEU A 90 -4.11 -5.30 -15.06
CA LEU A 90 -3.60 -4.03 -14.53
C LEU A 90 -4.71 -3.03 -14.15
N PRO A 91 -5.77 -2.81 -14.96
CA PRO A 91 -6.85 -1.90 -14.54
C PRO A 91 -7.53 -2.31 -13.25
N VAL A 92 -7.69 -3.62 -13.02
CA VAL A 92 -8.28 -4.15 -11.78
C VAL A 92 -7.37 -3.87 -10.59
N VAL A 93 -6.07 -4.14 -10.72
CA VAL A 93 -5.09 -3.88 -9.67
C VAL A 93 -5.07 -2.40 -9.30
N ARG A 94 -5.07 -1.51 -10.28
CA ARG A 94 -5.09 -0.07 -10.04
C ARG A 94 -6.36 0.38 -9.33
N ALA A 95 -7.52 -0.12 -9.77
CA ALA A 95 -8.80 0.20 -9.14
C ALA A 95 -8.86 -0.30 -7.69
N GLU A 96 -8.35 -1.49 -7.43
CA GLU A 96 -8.27 -2.05 -6.07
C GLU A 96 -7.36 -1.21 -5.17
N ALA A 97 -6.24 -0.73 -5.69
CA ALA A 97 -5.32 0.10 -4.92
C ALA A 97 -5.97 1.43 -4.49
N PHE A 98 -6.66 2.11 -5.41
CA PHE A 98 -7.40 3.33 -5.07
C PHE A 98 -8.52 3.07 -4.08
N ALA A 99 -9.27 1.98 -4.27
CA ALA A 99 -10.37 1.62 -3.36
C ALA A 99 -9.85 1.25 -1.96
N ALA A 100 -8.79 0.47 -1.87
CA ALA A 100 -8.19 0.07 -0.60
C ALA A 100 -7.64 1.28 0.16
N ARG A 101 -6.95 2.19 -0.53
CA ARG A 101 -6.45 3.43 0.07
C ARG A 101 -7.60 4.28 0.61
N ASN A 102 -8.65 4.47 -0.19
CA ASN A 102 -9.81 5.26 0.22
C ASN A 102 -10.49 4.67 1.45
N ARG A 103 -10.62 3.35 1.50
CA ARG A 103 -11.18 2.66 2.67
C ARG A 103 -10.31 2.82 3.91
N MET A 104 -9.00 2.67 3.77
CA MET A 104 -8.06 2.87 4.89
C MET A 104 -8.18 4.27 5.46
N LEU A 105 -8.22 5.28 4.60
CA LEU A 105 -8.38 6.68 5.01
C LEU A 105 -9.73 6.93 5.68
N ALA A 106 -10.81 6.39 5.11
CA ALA A 106 -12.16 6.55 5.66
C ALA A 106 -12.28 5.91 7.04
N GLU A 107 -11.73 4.70 7.21
CA GLU A 107 -11.77 4.00 8.50
C GLU A 107 -10.91 4.72 9.54
N MET A 108 -9.74 5.25 9.14
CA MET A 108 -8.92 6.05 10.04
C MET A 108 -9.65 7.32 10.49
N ASN A 109 -10.34 7.99 9.58
CA ASN A 109 -11.11 9.19 9.90
C ASN A 109 -12.32 8.91 10.78
N ALA A 110 -12.87 7.70 10.74
CA ALA A 110 -14.01 7.31 11.56
C ALA A 110 -13.64 7.05 13.04
N ILE A 111 -12.37 6.82 13.32
CA ILE A 111 -11.88 6.60 14.69
C ILE A 111 -11.79 7.95 15.42
N ASP A 112 -12.49 8.10 16.55
CA ASP A 112 -12.48 9.35 17.33
C ASP A 112 -11.14 9.59 18.01
N GLU A 113 -10.59 8.57 18.67
CA GLU A 113 -9.32 8.64 19.37
C GLU A 113 -8.33 7.63 18.76
N VAL A 114 -7.18 8.14 18.31
CA VAL A 114 -6.16 7.28 17.70
C VAL A 114 -5.37 6.58 18.79
N ILE A 115 -5.64 5.28 18.96
CA ILE A 115 -4.86 4.43 19.86
C ILE A 115 -3.58 3.95 19.15
N PRO A 116 -2.54 3.52 19.93
CA PRO A 116 -1.26 3.10 19.32
C PRO A 116 -1.39 2.03 18.25
N GLU A 117 -2.27 1.05 18.41
CA GLU A 117 -2.49 -0.03 17.44
C GLU A 117 -3.04 0.51 16.11
N ALA A 118 -3.96 1.48 16.18
CA ALA A 118 -4.50 2.12 14.98
C ALA A 118 -3.43 2.93 14.26
N GLU A 119 -2.64 3.69 15.00
CA GLU A 119 -1.52 4.44 14.44
C GLU A 119 -0.53 3.52 13.74
N ASP A 120 -0.13 2.43 14.39
CA ASP A 120 0.83 1.47 13.84
C ASP A 120 0.32 0.83 12.55
N TRP A 121 -0.92 0.35 12.53
CA TRP A 121 -1.50 -0.24 11.33
C TRP A 121 -1.56 0.76 10.17
N PHE A 122 -1.97 1.99 10.46
CA PHE A 122 -2.05 3.04 9.44
C PHE A 122 -0.66 3.40 8.90
N GLU A 123 0.30 3.64 9.78
CA GLU A 123 1.68 4.00 9.41
C GLU A 123 2.38 2.88 8.65
N GLU A 124 2.31 1.65 9.13
CA GLU A 124 3.00 0.51 8.53
C GLU A 124 2.40 0.09 7.19
N SER A 125 1.11 0.31 6.99
CA SER A 125 0.43 -0.05 5.74
C SER A 125 0.37 1.10 4.75
N GLY A 126 0.56 2.33 5.22
CA GLY A 126 0.54 3.55 4.43
C GLY A 126 1.91 4.20 4.32
N PRO A 127 2.13 5.34 5.00
CA PRO A 127 3.32 6.16 4.77
C PRO A 127 4.65 5.44 4.91
N ARG A 128 4.84 4.63 5.93
CA ARG A 128 6.09 3.87 6.11
C ARG A 128 6.28 2.83 5.03
N HIS A 129 5.21 2.18 4.60
CA HIS A 129 5.25 1.18 3.54
C HIS A 129 5.68 1.83 2.22
N TYR A 130 5.11 3.00 1.91
CA TYR A 130 5.51 3.76 0.72
C TYR A 130 7.00 4.12 0.78
N GLN A 131 7.46 4.63 1.91
CA GLN A 131 8.87 5.00 2.11
C GLN A 131 9.82 3.81 1.96
N GLU A 132 9.41 2.64 2.40
CA GLU A 132 10.19 1.40 2.26
C GLU A 132 10.43 1.07 0.79
N HIS A 133 9.42 1.24 -0.06
CA HIS A 133 9.51 0.87 -1.47
C HIS A 133 9.99 1.99 -2.40
N LEU A 134 9.89 3.25 -1.99
CA LEU A 134 10.23 4.39 -2.85
C LEU A 134 11.65 4.36 -3.43
N PRO A 135 12.72 4.07 -2.66
CA PRO A 135 14.08 4.07 -3.23
C PRO A 135 14.25 3.09 -4.37
N ARG A 136 13.77 1.86 -4.21
CA ARG A 136 13.85 0.86 -5.28
C ARG A 136 12.94 1.20 -6.44
N LEU A 137 11.76 1.74 -6.18
CA LEU A 137 10.85 2.16 -7.24
C LEU A 137 11.44 3.28 -8.09
N ARG A 138 12.07 4.27 -7.47
CA ARG A 138 12.75 5.34 -8.20
C ARG A 138 13.85 4.79 -9.12
N GLU A 139 14.67 3.90 -8.59
CA GLU A 139 15.74 3.23 -9.33
C GLU A 139 15.16 2.44 -10.51
N TRP A 140 14.12 1.64 -10.28
CA TRP A 140 13.51 0.81 -11.32
C TRP A 140 12.87 1.65 -12.41
N VAL A 141 12.15 2.73 -12.03
CA VAL A 141 11.55 3.65 -13.00
C VAL A 141 12.63 4.30 -13.88
N GLN A 142 13.75 4.71 -13.30
CA GLN A 142 14.88 5.25 -14.06
C GLN A 142 15.44 4.23 -15.03
N GLU A 143 15.60 2.98 -14.62
CA GLU A 143 16.06 1.90 -15.48
C GLU A 143 15.10 1.68 -16.65
N LEU A 144 13.80 1.61 -16.40
CA LEU A 144 12.78 1.42 -17.43
C LEU A 144 12.75 2.57 -18.42
N GLN A 145 12.81 3.80 -17.95
CA GLN A 145 12.80 4.99 -18.81
C GLN A 145 14.09 5.15 -19.61
N GLY A 146 15.21 4.72 -19.04
CA GLY A 146 16.51 4.74 -19.73
C GLY A 146 16.63 3.76 -20.88
N ARG A 147 15.76 2.76 -20.94
CA ARG A 147 15.72 1.77 -22.05
C ARG A 147 15.06 2.32 -23.31
N GLY A 148 14.42 3.44 -23.16
CA GLY A 148 13.77 4.28 -24.13
C GLY A 148 13.41 3.99 -25.37
#